data_3606cddfcfae2cd48adc6af265242b9c
#
_entry.id   3606cddfcfae2cd48adc6af265242b9c
#
_cell.length_a   1.000
_cell.length_b   1.000
_cell.length_c   1.000
_cell.angle_alpha   90.00
_cell.angle_beta   90.00
_cell.angle_gamma   90.00
#
_symmetry.space_group_name_H-M   'P 1'
#
loop_
_entity.id
_entity.type
_entity.pdbx_description
1 polymer ?
#
loop_
_entity_poly.entity_id
_entity_poly.type
_entity_poly.pdbx_seq_one_letter_code
_entity_poly.pdbx_strand_id
1 'polypeptide(L)'
;MSIDPWYVENVICPRDHWKLEFRAGYLVCASGHEYPVVEGVPVMLRDDVPQTMHVARVSLAGARNEAFADERVPDLYLESLGISDEQKAGVVELARDSNNRLDPVVSYIIAATNGIMYKTLIGKLTTYPIPELRLPDAKGAVFLDLGCNWGRWCIAAAQKGYTAIGIDPSLGAIMAARRVADQLGLSIKYLVADARYLPFSQATIDTIFSYSVLQHLSKENASMALSEAARVLKPQGTSLVQMPTTLGLRCLYHQARRRFREPQDFEVRYWSTGELKKTFGNIIGDSSILVDCYFGIGIQKSDFALMPLPLKAVTLCSEVLRRLSIIFPFLHYAADSVYVKSVRRAA
;
A
#
# COMPACT_ATOMS: atom_id res chain seq x y z
N MET A 1 -13.53 -0.08 25.79
CA MET A 1 -12.92 0.53 24.59
C MET A 1 -14.03 0.99 23.66
N SER A 2 -13.89 2.12 22.97
CA SER A 2 -14.80 2.58 21.93
C SER A 2 -14.11 2.47 20.57
N ILE A 3 -14.86 2.31 19.52
CA ILE A 3 -14.39 2.37 18.15
C ILE A 3 -15.01 3.60 17.46
N ASP A 4 -14.31 4.16 16.47
CA ASP A 4 -14.91 5.22 15.65
C ASP A 4 -16.15 4.66 14.93
N PRO A 5 -17.34 5.31 15.08
CA PRO A 5 -18.59 4.87 14.46
C PRO A 5 -18.50 4.64 12.97
N TRP A 6 -17.61 5.36 12.29
CA TRP A 6 -17.37 5.19 10.86
C TRP A 6 -17.09 3.73 10.48
N TYR A 7 -16.31 2.97 11.30
CA TYR A 7 -16.01 1.57 11.00
C TYR A 7 -17.25 0.68 11.05
N VAL A 8 -18.14 0.89 12.01
CA VAL A 8 -19.39 0.11 12.12
C VAL A 8 -20.33 0.41 10.95
N GLU A 9 -20.30 1.64 10.45
CA GLU A 9 -21.19 2.08 9.35
C GLU A 9 -20.67 1.66 7.97
N ASN A 10 -19.35 1.59 7.77
CA ASN A 10 -18.74 1.46 6.45
C ASN A 10 -18.00 0.14 6.21
N VAL A 11 -17.68 -0.61 7.28
CA VAL A 11 -16.96 -1.89 7.18
C VAL A 11 -17.94 -3.05 7.30
N ILE A 12 -17.73 -4.09 6.49
CA ILE A 12 -18.53 -5.31 6.49
C ILE A 12 -17.64 -6.54 6.71
N CYS A 13 -18.26 -7.65 7.06
CA CYS A 13 -17.57 -8.93 7.19
C CYS A 13 -16.93 -9.36 5.86
N PRO A 14 -15.60 -9.60 5.79
CA PRO A 14 -14.95 -10.01 4.54
C PRO A 14 -15.21 -11.46 4.13
N ARG A 15 -16.02 -12.23 4.90
CA ARG A 15 -16.41 -13.62 4.58
C ARG A 15 -17.77 -13.70 3.91
N ASP A 16 -18.78 -13.06 4.50
CA ASP A 16 -20.18 -13.18 4.08
C ASP A 16 -20.83 -11.84 3.71
N HIS A 17 -20.07 -10.75 3.83
CA HIS A 17 -20.48 -9.38 3.52
C HIS A 17 -21.66 -8.85 4.38
N TRP A 18 -21.92 -9.48 5.54
CA TRP A 18 -22.89 -8.96 6.49
C TRP A 18 -22.37 -7.74 7.27
N LYS A 19 -23.27 -6.94 7.75
CA LYS A 19 -22.97 -5.80 8.64
C LYS A 19 -22.31 -6.31 9.92
N LEU A 20 -21.50 -5.44 10.52
CA LEU A 20 -20.78 -5.69 11.74
C LEU A 20 -21.33 -4.83 12.88
N GLU A 21 -21.30 -5.39 14.09
CA GLU A 21 -21.58 -4.67 15.33
C GLU A 21 -20.33 -4.71 16.22
N PHE A 22 -20.07 -3.62 16.93
CA PHE A 22 -18.94 -3.59 17.87
C PHE A 22 -19.39 -4.13 19.23
N ARG A 23 -18.77 -5.24 19.67
CA ARG A 23 -19.06 -5.90 20.95
C ARG A 23 -17.76 -6.35 21.61
N ALA A 24 -17.55 -6.00 22.88
CA ALA A 24 -16.43 -6.50 23.71
C ALA A 24 -15.04 -6.42 23.06
N GLY A 25 -14.75 -5.36 22.27
CA GLY A 25 -13.45 -5.20 21.60
C GLY A 25 -13.35 -5.88 20.24
N TYR A 26 -14.44 -6.43 19.69
CA TYR A 26 -14.52 -7.09 18.40
C TYR A 26 -15.59 -6.47 17.51
N LEU A 27 -15.35 -6.48 16.20
CA LEU A 27 -16.41 -6.34 15.20
C LEU A 27 -16.95 -7.72 14.88
N VAL A 28 -18.28 -7.92 15.09
CA VAL A 28 -18.93 -9.23 14.99
C VAL A 28 -20.06 -9.16 13.97
N CYS A 29 -20.14 -10.13 13.04
CA CYS A 29 -21.26 -10.26 12.11
C CYS A 29 -22.36 -11.20 12.64
N ALA A 30 -23.52 -11.18 11.98
CA ALA A 30 -24.67 -12.03 12.36
C ALA A 30 -24.37 -13.54 12.27
N SER A 31 -23.39 -13.96 11.44
CA SER A 31 -22.92 -15.36 11.36
C SER A 31 -21.91 -15.74 12.45
N GLY A 32 -21.57 -14.83 13.36
CA GLY A 32 -20.64 -15.07 14.47
C GLY A 32 -19.15 -14.98 14.10
N HIS A 33 -18.81 -14.41 12.93
CA HIS A 33 -17.41 -14.10 12.62
C HIS A 33 -16.95 -12.88 13.42
N GLU A 34 -15.77 -12.99 14.04
CA GLU A 34 -15.23 -11.97 14.94
C GLU A 34 -13.90 -11.42 14.42
N TYR A 35 -13.76 -10.10 14.48
CA TYR A 35 -12.57 -9.36 14.04
C TYR A 35 -12.11 -8.44 15.17
N PRO A 36 -10.92 -8.69 15.75
CA PRO A 36 -10.44 -7.90 16.88
C PRO A 36 -10.19 -6.44 16.49
N VAL A 37 -10.37 -5.56 17.48
CA VAL A 37 -10.08 -4.13 17.34
C VAL A 37 -8.93 -3.79 18.30
N VAL A 38 -7.79 -3.43 17.74
CA VAL A 38 -6.57 -3.09 18.51
C VAL A 38 -6.44 -1.57 18.55
N GLU A 39 -6.53 -0.97 19.72
CA GLU A 39 -6.49 0.49 19.91
C GLU A 39 -7.40 1.29 18.95
N GLY A 40 -8.59 0.76 18.65
CA GLY A 40 -9.54 1.40 17.74
C GLY A 40 -9.32 1.11 16.25
N VAL A 41 -8.29 0.32 15.88
CA VAL A 41 -8.03 -0.15 14.51
C VAL A 41 -8.59 -1.56 14.32
N PRO A 42 -9.53 -1.78 13.38
CA PRO A 42 -10.03 -3.13 13.08
C PRO A 42 -8.99 -4.01 12.38
N VAL A 43 -8.86 -5.27 12.82
CA VAL A 43 -8.04 -6.29 12.18
C VAL A 43 -8.95 -7.25 11.42
N MET A 44 -9.19 -6.94 10.14
CA MET A 44 -10.17 -7.60 9.27
C MET A 44 -9.59 -8.78 8.48
N LEU A 45 -8.47 -9.35 8.94
CA LEU A 45 -7.85 -10.53 8.32
C LEU A 45 -8.70 -11.78 8.55
N ARG A 46 -8.81 -12.61 7.53
CA ARG A 46 -9.51 -13.91 7.60
C ARG A 46 -8.55 -14.96 8.15
N ASP A 47 -9.00 -15.78 9.10
CA ASP A 47 -8.24 -16.89 9.69
C ASP A 47 -8.53 -18.24 9.03
N ASP A 48 -9.56 -18.29 8.19
CA ASP A 48 -10.00 -19.50 7.47
C ASP A 48 -9.33 -19.66 6.08
N VAL A 49 -8.38 -18.77 5.73
CA VAL A 49 -7.64 -18.81 4.46
C VAL A 49 -6.13 -18.67 4.70
N PRO A 50 -5.30 -19.24 3.81
CA PRO A 50 -3.85 -19.04 3.87
C PRO A 50 -3.48 -17.57 3.71
N GLN A 51 -2.67 -17.06 4.64
CA GLN A 51 -2.13 -15.70 4.53
C GLN A 51 -1.01 -15.66 3.49
N THR A 52 -1.03 -14.67 2.62
CA THR A 52 -0.01 -14.49 1.56
C THR A 52 1.33 -14.01 2.10
N MET A 53 1.33 -13.39 3.28
CA MET A 53 2.52 -12.77 3.87
C MET A 53 2.67 -13.16 5.34
N HIS A 54 3.93 -13.27 5.78
CA HIS A 54 4.25 -13.53 7.19
C HIS A 54 3.66 -12.46 8.12
N VAL A 55 3.76 -11.19 7.73
CA VAL A 55 3.24 -10.05 8.51
C VAL A 55 1.73 -10.16 8.80
N ALA A 56 0.94 -10.69 7.86
CA ALA A 56 -0.48 -10.92 8.06
C ALA A 56 -0.75 -11.97 9.15
N ARG A 57 0.03 -13.07 9.13
CA ARG A 57 -0.07 -14.14 10.18
C ARG A 57 0.26 -13.59 11.55
N VAL A 58 1.35 -12.83 11.65
CA VAL A 58 1.77 -12.21 12.91
C VAL A 58 0.72 -11.22 13.40
N SER A 59 0.23 -10.35 12.51
CA SER A 59 -0.82 -9.37 12.84
C SER A 59 -2.08 -10.04 13.38
N LEU A 60 -2.53 -11.12 12.72
CA LEU A 60 -3.73 -11.86 13.14
C LEU A 60 -3.53 -12.57 14.49
N ALA A 61 -2.39 -13.25 14.65
CA ALA A 61 -2.09 -13.99 15.89
C ALA A 61 -1.98 -13.03 17.08
N GLY A 62 -1.26 -11.94 16.91
CA GLY A 62 -1.07 -10.99 17.97
C GLY A 62 -2.34 -10.22 18.34
N ALA A 63 -3.17 -9.82 17.34
CA ALA A 63 -4.44 -9.14 17.60
C ALA A 63 -5.40 -9.98 18.46
N ARG A 64 -5.29 -11.33 18.40
CA ARG A 64 -6.10 -12.25 19.19
C ARG A 64 -5.54 -12.55 20.58
N ASN A 65 -4.22 -12.53 20.71
CA ASN A 65 -3.54 -12.97 21.94
C ASN A 65 -3.00 -11.82 22.78
N GLU A 66 -3.22 -10.55 22.38
CA GLU A 66 -2.65 -9.35 23.01
C GLU A 66 -1.09 -9.40 23.14
N ALA A 67 -0.44 -10.31 22.43
CA ALA A 67 0.99 -10.60 22.56
C ALA A 67 1.83 -9.87 21.49
N PHE A 68 1.61 -8.57 21.31
CA PHE A 68 2.44 -7.74 20.43
C PHE A 68 3.56 -6.98 21.15
N ALA A 69 3.57 -7.03 22.46
CA ALA A 69 4.43 -6.15 23.21
C ALA A 69 5.89 -6.58 23.12
N ASP A 70 6.66 -5.93 22.27
CA ASP A 70 8.05 -5.68 22.63
C ASP A 70 8.00 -4.84 23.92
N GLU A 71 8.36 -5.42 25.05
CA GLU A 71 8.30 -4.75 26.37
C GLU A 71 9.02 -3.38 26.39
N ARG A 72 9.92 -3.16 25.42
CA ARG A 72 10.70 -1.93 25.28
C ARG A 72 9.90 -0.78 24.67
N VAL A 73 8.99 -1.08 23.73
CA VAL A 73 8.20 -0.12 22.95
C VAL A 73 6.88 -0.75 22.50
N PRO A 74 5.97 -1.07 23.43
CA PRO A 74 4.77 -1.89 23.14
C PRO A 74 3.88 -1.27 22.06
N ASP A 75 3.80 0.06 21.99
CA ASP A 75 2.90 0.77 21.08
C ASP A 75 3.39 0.81 19.61
N LEU A 76 4.57 0.24 19.31
CA LEU A 76 5.11 0.24 17.96
C LEU A 76 4.81 -1.04 17.17
N TYR A 77 4.32 -2.11 17.80
CA TYR A 77 3.89 -3.36 17.13
C TYR A 77 4.96 -3.96 16.20
N LEU A 78 6.22 -3.95 16.62
CA LEU A 78 7.41 -4.25 15.81
C LEU A 78 7.38 -5.65 15.18
N GLU A 79 6.78 -6.64 15.87
CA GLU A 79 6.71 -8.03 15.39
C GLU A 79 5.98 -8.16 14.05
N SER A 80 4.97 -7.33 13.83
CA SER A 80 4.17 -7.36 12.60
C SER A 80 4.73 -6.52 11.45
N LEU A 81 5.92 -5.92 11.59
CA LEU A 81 6.56 -5.12 10.53
C LEU A 81 7.30 -5.99 9.49
N GLY A 82 7.59 -7.26 9.81
CA GLY A 82 8.36 -8.14 8.92
C GLY A 82 9.83 -7.73 8.74
N ILE A 83 10.39 -7.07 9.73
CA ILE A 83 11.79 -6.62 9.80
C ILE A 83 12.62 -7.52 10.71
N SER A 84 13.96 -7.54 10.52
CA SER A 84 14.86 -8.33 11.36
C SER A 84 14.97 -7.78 12.78
N ASP A 85 15.47 -8.60 13.72
CA ASP A 85 15.65 -8.17 15.11
C ASP A 85 16.67 -7.01 15.23
N GLU A 86 17.69 -6.98 14.37
CA GLU A 86 18.62 -5.85 14.26
C GLU A 86 17.87 -4.57 13.85
N GLN A 87 16.96 -4.68 12.89
CA GLN A 87 16.14 -3.57 12.42
C GLN A 87 15.15 -3.11 13.50
N LYS A 88 14.55 -4.04 14.26
CA LYS A 88 13.69 -3.71 15.42
C LYS A 88 14.50 -2.94 16.47
N ALA A 89 15.73 -3.37 16.77
CA ALA A 89 16.62 -2.64 17.69
C ALA A 89 16.88 -1.20 17.21
N GLY A 90 17.09 -1.00 15.92
CA GLY A 90 17.24 0.35 15.33
C GLY A 90 15.99 1.21 15.48
N VAL A 91 14.79 0.64 15.34
CA VAL A 91 13.53 1.38 15.61
C VAL A 91 13.42 1.78 17.07
N VAL A 92 13.77 0.87 18.01
CA VAL A 92 13.78 1.15 19.46
C VAL A 92 14.75 2.28 19.79
N GLU A 93 15.92 2.30 19.16
CA GLU A 93 16.90 3.38 19.32
C GLU A 93 16.34 4.72 18.86
N LEU A 94 15.73 4.76 17.66
CA LEU A 94 15.07 5.97 17.14
C LEU A 94 13.89 6.44 18.01
N ALA A 95 13.15 5.51 18.63
CA ALA A 95 12.06 5.86 19.54
C ALA A 95 12.56 6.54 20.82
N ARG A 96 13.80 6.29 21.22
CA ARG A 96 14.45 6.90 22.40
C ARG A 96 15.23 8.19 22.06
N ASP A 97 15.50 8.43 20.77
CA ASP A 97 16.23 9.60 20.33
C ASP A 97 15.32 10.83 20.30
N SER A 98 15.54 11.77 21.21
CA SER A 98 14.80 13.04 21.27
C SER A 98 14.98 13.95 20.05
N ASN A 99 15.99 13.70 19.22
CA ASN A 99 16.22 14.44 17.97
C ASN A 99 15.42 13.87 16.79
N ASN A 100 14.94 12.63 16.89
CA ASN A 100 14.10 12.03 15.87
C ASN A 100 12.73 12.73 15.86
N ARG A 101 12.40 13.40 14.74
CA ARG A 101 11.16 14.18 14.61
C ARG A 101 10.03 13.44 13.90
N LEU A 102 10.34 12.31 13.30
CA LEU A 102 9.37 11.48 12.61
C LEU A 102 8.94 10.32 13.50
N ASP A 103 7.83 9.68 13.14
CA ASP A 103 7.47 8.39 13.74
C ASP A 103 8.67 7.42 13.65
N PRO A 104 9.11 6.77 14.73
CA PRO A 104 10.33 5.95 14.74
C PRO A 104 10.25 4.75 13.79
N VAL A 105 9.07 4.15 13.63
CA VAL A 105 8.85 3.06 12.66
C VAL A 105 9.06 3.59 11.26
N VAL A 106 8.39 4.70 10.89
CA VAL A 106 8.51 5.31 9.56
C VAL A 106 9.92 5.77 9.28
N SER A 107 10.56 6.44 10.24
CA SER A 107 11.94 6.91 10.15
C SER A 107 12.91 5.79 9.78
N TYR A 108 12.65 4.58 10.27
CA TYR A 108 13.48 3.41 10.00
C TYR A 108 13.10 2.69 8.70
N ILE A 109 11.80 2.39 8.49
CA ILE A 109 11.35 1.60 7.33
C ILE A 109 11.30 2.39 6.02
N ILE A 110 11.52 3.70 6.06
CA ILE A 110 11.41 4.58 4.90
C ILE A 110 12.30 4.15 3.72
N ALA A 111 13.48 3.58 4.01
CA ALA A 111 14.37 3.06 3.00
C ALA A 111 13.80 1.83 2.26
N ALA A 112 13.00 1.02 2.94
CA ALA A 112 12.34 -0.14 2.34
C ALA A 112 11.09 0.27 1.53
N THR A 113 10.39 1.31 1.94
CA THR A 113 9.10 1.72 1.37
C THR A 113 9.21 2.81 0.30
N ASN A 114 10.17 3.74 0.45
CA ASN A 114 10.35 4.86 -0.48
C ASN A 114 11.52 4.68 -1.44
N GLY A 115 12.43 3.74 -1.15
CA GLY A 115 13.57 3.41 -2.00
C GLY A 115 14.93 3.53 -1.31
N ILE A 116 15.91 2.83 -1.87
CA ILE A 116 17.23 2.62 -1.27
C ILE A 116 17.99 3.93 -0.96
N MET A 117 17.69 5.02 -1.67
CA MET A 117 18.30 6.32 -1.40
C MET A 117 18.04 6.83 0.01
N TYR A 118 16.94 6.42 0.62
CA TYR A 118 16.59 6.80 1.98
C TYR A 118 17.41 6.08 3.06
N LYS A 119 18.17 5.05 2.69
CA LYS A 119 19.00 4.29 3.65
C LYS A 119 19.98 5.17 4.43
N THR A 120 20.55 6.18 3.79
CA THR A 120 21.48 7.13 4.44
C THR A 120 20.79 8.26 5.20
N LEU A 121 19.47 8.33 5.10
CA LEU A 121 18.62 9.36 5.69
C LEU A 121 17.83 8.85 6.90
N ILE A 122 17.98 7.58 7.28
CA ILE A 122 17.34 7.00 8.47
C ILE A 122 17.69 7.86 9.70
N GLY A 123 16.68 8.30 10.44
CA GLY A 123 16.82 9.16 11.62
C GLY A 123 17.24 10.62 11.34
N LYS A 124 17.43 11.01 10.07
CA LYS A 124 17.90 12.36 9.70
C LYS A 124 16.85 13.24 9.06
N LEU A 125 15.72 12.65 8.66
CA LEU A 125 14.63 13.42 8.07
C LEU A 125 13.88 14.21 9.13
N THR A 126 13.51 15.43 8.78
CA THR A 126 12.72 16.33 9.63
C THR A 126 11.27 16.47 9.17
N THR A 127 10.95 15.97 7.98
CA THR A 127 9.61 16.00 7.38
C THR A 127 9.35 14.69 6.65
N TYR A 128 8.09 14.27 6.62
CA TYR A 128 7.69 13.09 5.87
C TYR A 128 7.77 13.34 4.36
N PRO A 129 8.42 12.47 3.56
CA PRO A 129 8.45 12.61 2.11
C PRO A 129 7.13 12.11 1.50
N ILE A 130 6.16 13.01 1.41
CA ILE A 130 4.85 12.73 0.84
C ILE A 130 4.94 12.81 -0.69
N PRO A 131 4.50 11.77 -1.41
CA PRO A 131 4.56 11.72 -2.86
C PRO A 131 3.53 12.61 -3.53
N GLU A 132 3.80 13.01 -4.78
CA GLU A 132 2.83 13.68 -5.64
C GLU A 132 1.88 12.63 -6.25
N LEU A 133 0.65 12.57 -5.76
CA LEU A 133 -0.38 11.68 -6.30
C LEU A 133 -0.83 12.16 -7.69
N ARG A 134 -0.67 11.31 -8.72
CA ARG A 134 -1.02 11.60 -10.13
C ARG A 134 -2.52 11.40 -10.41
N LEU A 135 -3.34 11.96 -9.55
CA LEU A 135 -4.80 12.00 -9.67
C LEU A 135 -5.25 13.47 -9.55
N PRO A 136 -6.41 13.83 -10.11
CA PRO A 136 -6.97 15.17 -9.93
C PRO A 136 -7.31 15.44 -8.46
N ASP A 137 -7.51 16.69 -8.11
CA ASP A 137 -8.07 17.06 -6.81
C ASP A 137 -9.52 16.57 -6.71
N ALA A 138 -9.91 16.17 -5.52
CA ALA A 138 -11.23 15.58 -5.26
C ALA A 138 -12.01 16.43 -4.25
N LYS A 139 -13.35 16.28 -4.29
CA LYS A 139 -14.26 16.91 -3.34
C LYS A 139 -14.95 15.82 -2.49
N GLY A 140 -14.18 15.17 -1.62
CA GLY A 140 -14.69 14.12 -0.75
C GLY A 140 -14.90 12.75 -1.40
N ALA A 141 -14.41 12.51 -2.63
CA ALA A 141 -14.45 11.20 -3.25
C ALA A 141 -13.67 10.17 -2.41
N VAL A 142 -14.20 8.96 -2.29
CA VAL A 142 -13.62 7.90 -1.46
C VAL A 142 -12.44 7.27 -2.18
N PHE A 143 -11.28 7.33 -1.56
CA PHE A 143 -10.02 6.77 -2.04
C PHE A 143 -9.59 5.60 -1.15
N LEU A 144 -9.31 4.44 -1.75
CA LEU A 144 -8.80 3.26 -1.06
C LEU A 144 -7.41 2.91 -1.55
N ASP A 145 -6.42 2.94 -0.64
CA ASP A 145 -5.03 2.52 -0.88
C ASP A 145 -4.84 1.07 -0.46
N LEU A 146 -4.55 0.19 -1.42
CA LEU A 146 -4.28 -1.23 -1.19
C LEU A 146 -2.78 -1.45 -0.92
N GLY A 147 -2.44 -1.87 0.30
CA GLY A 147 -1.06 -2.01 0.77
C GLY A 147 -0.44 -0.65 1.09
N CYS A 148 -1.14 0.13 1.91
CA CYS A 148 -0.77 1.52 2.19
C CYS A 148 0.51 1.68 3.02
N ASN A 149 0.99 0.62 3.68
CA ASN A 149 2.12 0.65 4.62
C ASN A 149 1.94 1.81 5.63
N TRP A 150 2.92 2.74 5.77
CA TRP A 150 2.80 3.90 6.66
C TRP A 150 1.90 5.04 6.13
N GLY A 151 1.11 4.79 5.11
CA GLY A 151 0.04 5.67 4.66
C GLY A 151 0.46 6.86 3.80
N ARG A 152 1.66 6.90 3.22
CA ARG A 152 2.14 8.05 2.44
C ARG A 152 1.24 8.47 1.28
N TRP A 153 0.62 7.50 0.60
CA TRP A 153 -0.31 7.76 -0.51
C TRP A 153 -1.70 8.16 -0.02
N CYS A 154 -2.14 7.62 1.14
CA CYS A 154 -3.35 8.08 1.82
C CYS A 154 -3.21 9.55 2.24
N ILE A 155 -2.05 9.95 2.77
CA ILE A 155 -1.75 11.33 3.13
C ILE A 155 -1.80 12.23 1.88
N ALA A 156 -1.13 11.82 0.79
CA ALA A 156 -1.18 12.55 -0.48
C ALA A 156 -2.60 12.68 -1.03
N ALA A 157 -3.44 11.64 -0.90
CA ALA A 157 -4.84 11.68 -1.30
C ALA A 157 -5.68 12.61 -0.41
N ALA A 158 -5.50 12.57 0.91
CA ALA A 158 -6.19 13.44 1.84
C ALA A 158 -5.84 14.93 1.58
N GLN A 159 -4.58 15.23 1.29
CA GLN A 159 -4.14 16.59 0.91
C GLN A 159 -4.76 17.09 -0.40
N LYS A 160 -5.22 16.17 -1.27
CA LYS A 160 -5.96 16.47 -2.50
C LYS A 160 -7.49 16.48 -2.33
N GLY A 161 -7.98 16.39 -1.09
CA GLY A 161 -9.41 16.46 -0.76
C GLY A 161 -10.18 15.14 -0.91
N TYR A 162 -9.50 13.99 -0.99
CA TYR A 162 -10.14 12.68 -0.94
C TYR A 162 -10.49 12.30 0.51
N THR A 163 -11.56 11.54 0.69
CA THR A 163 -11.80 10.75 1.90
C THR A 163 -10.94 9.50 1.80
N ALA A 164 -9.76 9.53 2.43
CA ALA A 164 -8.76 8.49 2.27
C ALA A 164 -8.95 7.34 3.27
N ILE A 165 -8.84 6.12 2.75
CA ILE A 165 -8.84 4.86 3.49
C ILE A 165 -7.58 4.09 3.11
N GLY A 166 -6.84 3.57 4.08
CA GLY A 166 -5.68 2.72 3.85
C GLY A 166 -5.86 1.32 4.42
N ILE A 167 -5.47 0.31 3.67
CA ILE A 167 -5.39 -1.06 4.17
C ILE A 167 -3.99 -1.63 3.97
N ASP A 168 -3.53 -2.39 4.96
CA ASP A 168 -2.27 -3.14 4.89
C ASP A 168 -2.38 -4.38 5.80
N PRO A 169 -1.77 -5.51 5.49
CA PRO A 169 -1.79 -6.69 6.37
C PRO A 169 -0.91 -6.54 7.62
N SER A 170 -0.05 -5.54 7.69
CA SER A 170 0.83 -5.28 8.84
C SER A 170 0.17 -4.33 9.85
N LEU A 171 -0.11 -4.83 11.06
CA LEU A 171 -0.64 -3.99 12.14
C LEU A 171 0.35 -2.89 12.53
N GLY A 172 1.65 -3.17 12.62
CA GLY A 172 2.67 -2.17 12.95
C GLY A 172 2.76 -1.04 11.92
N ALA A 173 2.63 -1.38 10.63
CA ALA A 173 2.59 -0.38 9.57
C ALA A 173 1.33 0.49 9.64
N ILE A 174 0.17 -0.10 9.87
CA ILE A 174 -1.11 0.60 10.04
C ILE A 174 -1.10 1.51 11.28
N MET A 175 -0.53 1.04 12.40
CA MET A 175 -0.41 1.87 13.61
C MET A 175 0.55 3.04 13.39
N ALA A 176 1.64 2.84 12.67
CA ALA A 176 2.54 3.93 12.26
C ALA A 176 1.81 4.92 11.33
N ALA A 177 1.05 4.42 10.35
CA ALA A 177 0.25 5.26 9.45
C ALA A 177 -0.75 6.15 10.20
N ARG A 178 -1.43 5.60 11.21
CA ARG A 178 -2.34 6.35 12.08
C ARG A 178 -1.61 7.45 12.85
N ARG A 179 -0.49 7.11 13.53
CA ARG A 179 0.30 8.10 14.27
C ARG A 179 0.80 9.23 13.37
N VAL A 180 1.23 8.90 12.15
CA VAL A 180 1.65 9.93 11.16
C VAL A 180 0.49 10.80 10.72
N ALA A 181 -0.69 10.23 10.44
CA ALA A 181 -1.88 11.00 10.08
C ALA A 181 -2.28 11.95 11.22
N ASP A 182 -2.27 11.48 12.48
CA ASP A 182 -2.55 12.28 13.67
C ASP A 182 -1.54 13.42 13.83
N GLN A 183 -0.23 13.15 13.66
CA GLN A 183 0.82 14.18 13.69
C GLN A 183 0.63 15.26 12.61
N LEU A 184 0.06 14.90 11.46
CA LEU A 184 -0.21 15.82 10.36
C LEU A 184 -1.61 16.46 10.43
N GLY A 185 -2.41 16.14 11.43
CA GLY A 185 -3.77 16.64 11.60
C GLY A 185 -4.74 16.18 10.51
N LEU A 186 -4.54 14.98 9.95
CA LEU A 186 -5.34 14.42 8.85
C LEU A 186 -6.29 13.33 9.35
N SER A 187 -7.55 13.41 8.91
CA SER A 187 -8.55 12.36 9.19
C SER A 187 -8.51 11.30 8.10
N ILE A 188 -7.77 10.21 8.34
CA ILE A 188 -7.64 9.07 7.44
C ILE A 188 -8.10 7.82 8.19
N LYS A 189 -8.79 6.91 7.51
CA LYS A 189 -9.23 5.63 8.10
C LYS A 189 -8.27 4.53 7.72
N TYR A 190 -7.81 3.75 8.69
CA TYR A 190 -6.88 2.66 8.49
C TYR A 190 -7.43 1.34 9.03
N LEU A 191 -7.23 0.25 8.29
CA LEU A 191 -7.60 -1.10 8.69
C LEU A 191 -6.47 -2.08 8.40
N VAL A 192 -6.33 -3.09 9.24
CA VAL A 192 -5.50 -4.25 8.92
C VAL A 192 -6.34 -5.21 8.08
N ALA A 193 -6.02 -5.36 6.78
CA ALA A 193 -6.83 -6.16 5.87
C ALA A 193 -6.01 -6.75 4.72
N ASP A 194 -6.57 -7.79 4.09
CA ASP A 194 -6.02 -8.42 2.89
C ASP A 194 -6.77 -7.91 1.64
N ALA A 195 -6.04 -7.44 0.64
CA ALA A 195 -6.61 -6.92 -0.61
C ALA A 195 -7.44 -7.97 -1.38
N ARG A 196 -7.26 -9.26 -1.10
CA ARG A 196 -8.04 -10.36 -1.68
C ARG A 196 -9.45 -10.50 -1.07
N TYR A 197 -9.72 -9.83 0.05
CA TYR A 197 -10.96 -9.92 0.82
C TYR A 197 -11.29 -8.57 1.44
N LEU A 198 -11.73 -7.62 0.61
CA LEU A 198 -11.96 -6.24 1.04
C LEU A 198 -13.20 -6.13 1.94
N PRO A 199 -13.07 -5.57 3.13
CA PRO A 199 -14.18 -5.44 4.08
C PRO A 199 -15.08 -4.24 3.75
N PHE A 200 -15.44 -4.05 2.49
CA PHE A 200 -16.28 -2.94 2.02
C PHE A 200 -17.43 -3.46 1.15
N SER A 201 -18.56 -2.78 1.22
CA SER A 201 -19.72 -3.08 0.39
C SER A 201 -19.43 -2.85 -1.10
N GLN A 202 -20.19 -3.53 -1.94
CA GLN A 202 -20.13 -3.35 -3.39
C GLN A 202 -20.41 -1.88 -3.76
N ALA A 203 -19.65 -1.35 -4.72
CA ALA A 203 -19.87 -0.03 -5.32
C ALA A 203 -19.87 1.14 -4.31
N THR A 204 -18.92 1.14 -3.37
CA THR A 204 -18.77 2.20 -2.35
C THR A 204 -17.55 3.08 -2.56
N ILE A 205 -16.54 2.62 -3.32
CA ILE A 205 -15.25 3.29 -3.51
C ILE A 205 -15.22 4.02 -4.86
N ASP A 206 -14.78 5.28 -4.88
CA ASP A 206 -14.66 6.06 -6.12
C ASP A 206 -13.31 5.80 -6.82
N THR A 207 -12.25 5.66 -6.03
CA THR A 207 -10.88 5.46 -6.55
C THR A 207 -10.15 4.39 -5.75
N ILE A 208 -9.59 3.41 -6.44
CA ILE A 208 -8.64 2.45 -5.87
C ILE A 208 -7.23 2.80 -6.35
N PHE A 209 -6.31 2.79 -5.42
CA PHE A 209 -4.90 2.99 -5.66
C PHE A 209 -4.09 1.83 -5.07
N SER A 210 -2.98 1.50 -5.73
CA SER A 210 -1.98 0.58 -5.16
C SER A 210 -0.61 0.85 -5.77
N TYR A 211 0.43 0.91 -4.95
CA TYR A 211 1.78 1.20 -5.39
C TYR A 211 2.77 0.17 -4.87
N SER A 212 3.40 -0.59 -5.75
CA SER A 212 4.40 -1.63 -5.42
C SER A 212 3.89 -2.74 -4.50
N VAL A 213 2.64 -3.18 -4.66
CA VAL A 213 2.00 -4.21 -3.81
C VAL A 213 1.67 -5.47 -4.58
N LEU A 214 0.85 -5.38 -5.63
CA LEU A 214 0.35 -6.56 -6.35
C LEU A 214 1.47 -7.37 -7.02
N GLN A 215 2.61 -6.76 -7.25
CA GLN A 215 3.82 -7.42 -7.75
C GLN A 215 4.41 -8.48 -6.81
N HIS A 216 4.04 -8.45 -5.53
CA HIS A 216 4.47 -9.42 -4.53
C HIS A 216 3.50 -10.59 -4.38
N LEU A 217 2.32 -10.51 -4.97
CA LEU A 217 1.34 -11.57 -4.99
C LEU A 217 1.55 -12.52 -6.18
N SER A 218 1.15 -13.79 -6.04
CA SER A 218 1.02 -14.66 -7.21
C SER A 218 0.00 -14.06 -8.19
N LYS A 219 0.05 -14.45 -9.47
CA LYS A 219 -0.91 -13.96 -10.46
C LYS A 219 -2.35 -14.28 -10.09
N GLU A 220 -2.58 -15.41 -9.45
CA GLU A 220 -3.88 -15.82 -8.93
C GLU A 220 -4.34 -14.87 -7.80
N ASN A 221 -3.51 -14.67 -6.78
CA ASN A 221 -3.82 -13.77 -5.67
C ASN A 221 -3.98 -12.30 -6.13
N ALA A 222 -3.17 -11.87 -7.11
CA ALA A 222 -3.33 -10.53 -7.71
C ALA A 222 -4.68 -10.42 -8.45
N SER A 223 -5.11 -11.48 -9.17
CA SER A 223 -6.41 -11.50 -9.82
C SER A 223 -7.57 -11.49 -8.83
N MET A 224 -7.44 -12.18 -7.69
CA MET A 224 -8.41 -12.10 -6.59
C MET A 224 -8.52 -10.68 -6.04
N ALA A 225 -7.38 -10.04 -5.76
CA ALA A 225 -7.35 -8.64 -5.28
C ALA A 225 -7.98 -7.67 -6.31
N LEU A 226 -7.74 -7.89 -7.61
CA LEU A 226 -8.36 -7.09 -8.66
C LEU A 226 -9.88 -7.34 -8.76
N SER A 227 -10.34 -8.56 -8.52
CA SER A 227 -11.79 -8.89 -8.50
C SER A 227 -12.48 -8.19 -7.33
N GLU A 228 -11.86 -8.18 -6.16
CA GLU A 228 -12.36 -7.43 -5.01
C GLU A 228 -12.33 -5.92 -5.26
N ALA A 229 -11.26 -5.41 -5.88
CA ALA A 229 -11.19 -4.02 -6.33
C ALA A 229 -12.35 -3.68 -7.27
N ALA A 230 -12.63 -4.53 -8.26
CA ALA A 230 -13.76 -4.35 -9.16
C ALA A 230 -15.10 -4.39 -8.43
N ARG A 231 -15.27 -5.25 -7.43
CA ARG A 231 -16.50 -5.35 -6.63
C ARG A 231 -16.79 -4.06 -5.85
N VAL A 232 -15.79 -3.52 -5.16
CA VAL A 232 -15.99 -2.36 -4.28
C VAL A 232 -15.98 -1.02 -5.03
N LEU A 233 -15.36 -0.92 -6.22
CA LEU A 233 -15.41 0.28 -7.04
C LEU A 233 -16.85 0.60 -7.45
N LYS A 234 -17.23 1.86 -7.45
CA LYS A 234 -18.47 2.34 -8.07
C LYS A 234 -18.44 2.15 -9.59
N PRO A 235 -19.60 2.02 -10.27
CA PRO A 235 -19.65 2.15 -11.72
C PRO A 235 -18.95 3.44 -12.17
N GLN A 236 -18.09 3.37 -13.20
CA GLN A 236 -17.21 4.46 -13.65
C GLN A 236 -16.12 4.89 -12.63
N GLY A 237 -16.02 4.21 -11.50
CA GLY A 237 -14.90 4.39 -10.56
C GLY A 237 -13.56 4.01 -11.19
N THR A 238 -12.49 4.63 -10.73
CA THR A 238 -11.14 4.48 -11.30
C THR A 238 -10.25 3.61 -10.42
N SER A 239 -9.54 2.67 -11.02
CA SER A 239 -8.40 1.98 -10.40
C SER A 239 -7.09 2.48 -11.01
N LEU A 240 -6.09 2.79 -10.19
CA LEU A 240 -4.75 3.20 -10.60
C LEU A 240 -3.71 2.36 -9.85
N VAL A 241 -3.20 1.34 -10.50
CA VAL A 241 -2.28 0.35 -9.89
C VAL A 241 -0.92 0.41 -10.55
N GLN A 242 0.12 0.63 -9.76
CA GLN A 242 1.49 0.58 -10.24
C GLN A 242 1.99 -0.86 -10.28
N MET A 243 2.63 -1.23 -11.41
CA MET A 243 3.21 -2.55 -11.65
C MET A 243 4.56 -2.45 -12.36
N PRO A 244 5.55 -3.30 -11.99
CA PRO A 244 6.80 -3.43 -12.73
C PRO A 244 6.58 -4.23 -14.02
N THR A 245 7.36 -3.91 -15.06
CA THR A 245 7.26 -4.58 -16.36
C THR A 245 8.33 -5.64 -16.55
N THR A 246 8.15 -6.53 -17.54
CA THR A 246 9.14 -7.56 -17.86
C THR A 246 10.37 -6.99 -18.59
N LEU A 247 10.19 -5.96 -19.44
CA LEU A 247 11.23 -5.49 -20.36
C LEU A 247 11.92 -4.19 -19.91
N GLY A 248 11.54 -3.61 -18.79
CA GLY A 248 12.26 -2.48 -18.22
C GLY A 248 13.73 -2.84 -17.93
N LEU A 249 14.64 -1.92 -18.16
CA LEU A 249 16.09 -2.19 -18.08
C LEU A 249 16.50 -2.73 -16.71
N ARG A 250 16.04 -2.10 -15.64
CA ARG A 250 16.34 -2.55 -14.28
C ARG A 250 15.57 -3.81 -13.91
N CYS A 251 14.36 -3.98 -14.43
CA CYS A 251 13.58 -5.19 -14.25
C CYS A 251 14.29 -6.40 -14.90
N LEU A 252 14.80 -6.24 -16.11
CA LEU A 252 15.63 -7.27 -16.79
C LEU A 252 16.89 -7.60 -16.00
N TYR A 253 17.59 -6.58 -15.47
CA TYR A 253 18.74 -6.78 -14.61
C TYR A 253 18.43 -7.66 -13.39
N HIS A 254 17.33 -7.37 -12.69
CA HIS A 254 16.91 -8.17 -11.53
C HIS A 254 16.47 -9.59 -11.91
N GLN A 255 15.79 -9.77 -13.04
CA GLN A 255 15.44 -11.09 -13.55
C GLN A 255 16.69 -11.89 -13.94
N ALA A 256 17.66 -11.27 -14.61
CA ALA A 256 18.93 -11.91 -14.97
C ALA A 256 19.74 -12.31 -13.73
N ARG A 257 19.82 -11.44 -12.70
CA ARG A 257 20.51 -11.78 -11.44
C ARG A 257 19.95 -13.03 -10.77
N ARG A 258 18.64 -13.24 -10.83
CA ARG A 258 17.99 -14.47 -10.32
C ARG A 258 17.93 -15.58 -11.37
N ARG A 259 18.66 -15.45 -12.51
CA ARG A 259 18.71 -16.43 -13.59
C ARG A 259 17.33 -16.75 -14.17
N PHE A 260 16.42 -15.77 -14.21
CA PHE A 260 15.04 -15.91 -14.69
C PHE A 260 14.22 -17.01 -13.98
N ARG A 261 14.64 -17.45 -12.77
CA ARG A 261 13.84 -18.40 -11.99
C ARG A 261 12.52 -17.76 -11.56
N GLU A 262 11.52 -18.61 -11.30
CA GLU A 262 10.26 -18.16 -10.74
C GLU A 262 10.45 -17.45 -9.40
N PRO A 263 9.74 -16.34 -9.17
CA PRO A 263 9.83 -15.60 -7.92
C PRO A 263 9.25 -16.40 -6.74
N GLN A 264 9.97 -16.36 -5.62
CA GLN A 264 9.56 -16.99 -4.38
C GLN A 264 9.13 -15.90 -3.36
N ASP A 265 8.30 -16.27 -2.40
CA ASP A 265 7.86 -15.41 -1.30
C ASP A 265 7.51 -13.96 -1.72
N PHE A 266 8.20 -12.99 -1.15
CA PHE A 266 8.02 -11.56 -1.38
C PHE A 266 8.79 -11.03 -2.61
N GLU A 267 9.40 -11.88 -3.43
CA GLU A 267 10.10 -11.44 -4.63
C GLU A 267 9.14 -10.84 -5.67
N VAL A 268 9.65 -9.87 -6.40
CA VAL A 268 8.89 -9.14 -7.42
C VAL A 268 8.55 -10.04 -8.61
N ARG A 269 7.28 -10.08 -8.99
CA ARG A 269 6.74 -10.72 -10.20
C ARG A 269 6.53 -9.68 -11.27
N TYR A 270 7.17 -9.91 -12.41
CA TYR A 270 7.11 -9.00 -13.54
C TYR A 270 6.03 -9.44 -14.53
N TRP A 271 5.30 -8.45 -15.07
CA TRP A 271 4.22 -8.68 -16.00
C TRP A 271 4.52 -7.93 -17.31
N SER A 272 4.16 -8.50 -18.45
CA SER A 272 4.20 -7.74 -19.70
C SER A 272 3.08 -6.70 -19.71
N THR A 273 3.29 -5.58 -20.39
CA THR A 273 2.26 -4.52 -20.48
C THR A 273 1.00 -5.01 -21.19
N GLY A 274 1.13 -5.95 -22.15
CA GLY A 274 0.01 -6.60 -22.79
C GLY A 274 -0.80 -7.47 -21.83
N GLU A 275 -0.12 -8.27 -21.00
CA GLU A 275 -0.74 -9.09 -19.95
C GLU A 275 -1.44 -8.22 -18.91
N LEU A 276 -0.80 -7.16 -18.44
CA LEU A 276 -1.41 -6.19 -17.53
C LEU A 276 -2.70 -5.62 -18.11
N LYS A 277 -2.63 -5.06 -19.32
CA LYS A 277 -3.81 -4.47 -19.98
C LYS A 277 -4.95 -5.48 -20.17
N LYS A 278 -4.62 -6.72 -20.54
CA LYS A 278 -5.61 -7.79 -20.73
C LYS A 278 -6.26 -8.20 -19.39
N THR A 279 -5.46 -8.46 -18.35
CA THR A 279 -5.96 -8.92 -17.06
C THR A 279 -6.83 -7.86 -16.39
N PHE A 280 -6.35 -6.62 -16.31
CA PHE A 280 -7.10 -5.51 -15.72
C PHE A 280 -8.35 -5.19 -16.55
N GLY A 281 -8.24 -5.22 -17.88
CA GLY A 281 -9.36 -5.00 -18.79
C GLY A 281 -10.47 -6.05 -18.65
N ASN A 282 -10.11 -7.31 -18.43
CA ASN A 282 -11.09 -8.38 -18.23
C ASN A 282 -11.77 -8.29 -16.86
N ILE A 283 -11.05 -7.93 -15.80
CA ILE A 283 -11.55 -7.98 -14.43
C ILE A 283 -12.26 -6.68 -14.04
N ILE A 284 -11.67 -5.52 -14.33
CA ILE A 284 -12.19 -4.21 -13.89
C ILE A 284 -12.97 -3.53 -15.01
N GLY A 285 -12.33 -3.34 -16.18
CA GLY A 285 -12.93 -2.61 -17.28
C GLY A 285 -11.90 -1.94 -18.19
N ASP A 286 -12.28 -0.85 -18.84
CA ASP A 286 -11.42 -0.17 -19.81
C ASP A 286 -10.09 0.23 -19.21
N SER A 287 -9.01 -0.34 -19.74
CA SER A 287 -7.68 -0.22 -19.16
C SER A 287 -6.66 0.39 -20.11
N SER A 288 -5.86 1.31 -19.60
CA SER A 288 -4.76 1.98 -20.28
C SER A 288 -3.46 1.86 -19.48
N ILE A 289 -2.33 1.88 -20.18
CA ILE A 289 -0.99 1.84 -19.59
C ILE A 289 -0.42 3.26 -19.61
N LEU A 290 0.01 3.72 -18.46
CA LEU A 290 0.70 5.00 -18.27
C LEU A 290 2.08 4.72 -17.68
N VAL A 291 3.14 5.27 -18.26
CA VAL A 291 4.48 5.09 -17.71
C VAL A 291 4.60 5.77 -16.34
N ASP A 292 5.12 5.04 -15.36
CA ASP A 292 5.50 5.59 -14.06
C ASP A 292 6.96 6.04 -14.09
N CYS A 293 7.90 5.15 -14.41
CA CYS A 293 9.31 5.50 -14.49
C CYS A 293 10.13 4.58 -15.40
N TYR A 294 11.34 5.07 -15.72
CA TYR A 294 12.45 4.31 -16.31
C TYR A 294 13.58 4.22 -15.28
N PHE A 295 14.49 3.28 -15.48
CA PHE A 295 15.69 3.04 -14.65
C PHE A 295 15.38 2.68 -13.19
N GLY A 296 14.15 2.23 -12.92
CA GLY A 296 13.68 1.90 -11.57
C GLY A 296 13.67 3.07 -10.60
N ILE A 297 13.64 4.30 -11.12
CA ILE A 297 13.65 5.53 -10.33
C ILE A 297 12.35 6.26 -10.62
N GLY A 298 11.32 5.91 -9.87
CA GLY A 298 10.05 6.64 -9.78
C GLY A 298 10.15 7.73 -8.74
N ILE A 299 10.99 8.75 -8.98
CA ILE A 299 11.25 9.74 -7.97
C ILE A 299 10.26 10.87 -8.07
N GLN A 300 9.65 11.14 -6.94
CA GLN A 300 8.77 12.27 -6.71
C GLN A 300 9.58 13.57 -6.62
N LYS A 301 8.99 14.70 -6.95
CA LYS A 301 9.67 16.00 -6.82
C LYS A 301 10.16 16.28 -5.40
N SER A 302 9.43 15.81 -4.39
CA SER A 302 9.81 15.88 -2.98
C SER A 302 11.18 15.25 -2.70
N ASP A 303 11.53 14.20 -3.43
CA ASP A 303 12.75 13.44 -3.21
C ASP A 303 13.95 14.07 -3.93
N PHE A 304 13.69 14.91 -4.93
CA PHE A 304 14.71 15.47 -5.81
C PHE A 304 15.76 16.29 -5.05
N ALA A 305 15.34 17.02 -4.02
CA ALA A 305 16.26 17.80 -3.18
C ALA A 305 17.25 16.90 -2.42
N LEU A 306 16.82 15.70 -2.04
CA LEU A 306 17.60 14.75 -1.24
C LEU A 306 18.61 13.94 -2.07
N MET A 307 18.56 14.04 -3.40
CA MET A 307 19.38 13.22 -4.30
C MET A 307 20.76 13.79 -4.55
N PRO A 308 21.79 12.93 -4.70
CA PRO A 308 23.06 13.33 -5.28
C PRO A 308 22.92 13.67 -6.77
N LEU A 309 23.81 14.53 -7.29
CA LEU A 309 23.76 15.01 -8.70
C LEU A 309 23.61 13.92 -9.76
N PRO A 310 24.34 12.79 -9.73
CA PRO A 310 24.15 11.75 -10.74
C PRO A 310 22.74 11.17 -10.76
N LEU A 311 22.14 11.00 -9.58
CA LEU A 311 20.79 10.48 -9.46
C LEU A 311 19.75 11.47 -9.96
N LYS A 312 19.96 12.78 -9.73
CA LYS A 312 19.14 13.85 -10.31
C LYS A 312 19.12 13.79 -11.85
N ALA A 313 20.27 13.57 -12.47
CA ALA A 313 20.37 13.46 -13.93
C ALA A 313 19.58 12.26 -14.47
N VAL A 314 19.73 11.08 -13.83
CA VAL A 314 18.98 9.88 -14.21
C VAL A 314 17.47 10.10 -14.04
N THR A 315 17.06 10.75 -12.96
CA THR A 315 15.64 11.07 -12.70
C THR A 315 15.07 12.00 -13.75
N LEU A 316 15.81 13.05 -14.13
CA LEU A 316 15.39 13.96 -15.19
C LEU A 316 15.26 13.22 -16.53
N CYS A 317 16.21 12.33 -16.86
CA CYS A 317 16.14 11.50 -18.05
C CYS A 317 14.88 10.60 -18.03
N SER A 318 14.62 9.95 -16.89
CA SER A 318 13.41 9.14 -16.67
C SER A 318 12.14 9.96 -16.91
N GLU A 319 12.07 11.16 -16.35
CA GLU A 319 10.90 12.05 -16.50
C GLU A 319 10.72 12.54 -17.96
N VAL A 320 11.81 12.86 -18.66
CA VAL A 320 11.74 13.20 -20.09
C VAL A 320 11.19 12.03 -20.90
N LEU A 321 11.72 10.83 -20.71
CA LEU A 321 11.22 9.61 -21.37
C LEU A 321 9.76 9.34 -21.04
N ARG A 322 9.37 9.52 -19.77
CA ARG A 322 7.98 9.38 -19.33
C ARG A 322 7.04 10.36 -20.07
N ARG A 323 7.47 11.61 -20.25
CA ARG A 323 6.69 12.60 -21.02
C ARG A 323 6.62 12.25 -22.50
N LEU A 324 7.74 11.79 -23.06
CA LEU A 324 7.78 11.33 -24.45
C LEU A 324 6.89 10.10 -24.68
N SER A 325 6.70 9.23 -23.69
CA SER A 325 5.81 8.08 -23.81
C SER A 325 4.33 8.44 -24.01
N ILE A 326 3.92 9.67 -23.70
CA ILE A 326 2.57 10.18 -23.99
C ILE A 326 2.39 10.37 -25.50
N ILE A 327 3.45 10.84 -26.16
CA ILE A 327 3.46 11.09 -27.63
C ILE A 327 3.80 9.81 -28.39
N PHE A 328 4.71 9.01 -27.85
CA PHE A 328 5.20 7.76 -28.42
C PHE A 328 4.83 6.57 -27.54
N PRO A 329 3.59 6.04 -27.63
CA PRO A 329 3.10 5.00 -26.69
C PRO A 329 3.94 3.73 -26.64
N PHE A 330 4.66 3.36 -27.73
CA PHE A 330 5.53 2.18 -27.76
C PHE A 330 6.65 2.24 -26.70
N LEU A 331 7.01 3.41 -26.19
CA LEU A 331 8.02 3.55 -25.13
C LEU A 331 7.61 2.87 -23.82
N HIS A 332 6.29 2.62 -23.58
CA HIS A 332 5.86 1.92 -22.39
C HIS A 332 6.43 0.50 -22.28
N TYR A 333 6.83 -0.14 -23.40
CA TYR A 333 7.44 -1.48 -23.37
C TYR A 333 8.81 -1.49 -22.70
N ALA A 334 9.55 -0.38 -22.74
CA ALA A 334 10.88 -0.25 -22.13
C ALA A 334 10.82 0.38 -20.71
N ALA A 335 9.65 0.75 -20.23
CA ALA A 335 9.52 1.31 -18.89
C ALA A 335 9.76 0.25 -17.82
N ASP A 336 10.42 0.60 -16.73
CA ASP A 336 10.59 -0.31 -15.59
C ASP A 336 9.31 -0.42 -14.76
N SER A 337 8.52 0.62 -14.74
CA SER A 337 7.29 0.70 -13.98
C SER A 337 6.20 1.45 -14.76
N VAL A 338 4.99 0.92 -14.67
CA VAL A 338 3.80 1.51 -15.29
C VAL A 338 2.65 1.59 -14.29
N TYR A 339 1.78 2.56 -14.47
CA TYR A 339 0.44 2.52 -13.90
C TYR A 339 -0.51 1.85 -14.89
N VAL A 340 -1.30 0.92 -14.40
CA VAL A 340 -2.50 0.43 -15.09
C VAL A 340 -3.66 1.24 -14.56
N LYS A 341 -4.19 2.14 -15.41
CA LYS A 341 -5.41 2.89 -15.12
C LYS A 341 -6.58 2.16 -15.71
N SER A 342 -7.54 1.77 -14.89
CA SER A 342 -8.76 1.09 -15.32
C SER A 342 -10.00 1.84 -14.86
N VAL A 343 -11.02 1.87 -15.69
CA VAL A 343 -12.33 2.41 -15.35
C VAL A 343 -13.31 1.26 -15.26
N ARG A 344 -14.01 1.12 -14.11
CA ARG A 344 -15.02 0.08 -13.93
C ARG A 344 -16.15 0.25 -14.95
N ARG A 345 -16.50 -0.84 -15.64
CA ARG A 345 -17.64 -0.84 -16.56
C ARG A 345 -18.92 -0.39 -15.86
N ALA A 346 -19.76 0.33 -16.57
CA ALA A 346 -21.14 0.51 -16.16
C ALA A 346 -21.81 -0.88 -16.12
N ALA A 347 -22.59 -1.15 -15.09
CA ALA A 347 -23.34 -2.40 -14.97
C ALA A 347 -24.43 -2.47 -16.03
#